data_1fd07aca9935a51650e5d9475093e5fb
#
_entry.id   1fd07aca9935a51650e5d9475093e5fb
#
_cell.length_a   1.000
_cell.length_b   1.000
_cell.length_c   1.000
_cell.angle_alpha   90.00
_cell.angle_beta   90.00
_cell.angle_gamma   90.00
#
_symmetry.space_group_name_H-M   'P 1'
#
loop_
_entity.id
_entity.type
_entity.pdbx_description
1 polymer ?
#
loop_
_entity_poly.entity_id
_entity_poly.type
_entity_poly.pdbx_seq_one_letter_code
_entity_poly.pdbx_strand_id
1 'polypeptide(L)'
;MTPVRAAAAVNTRNAAVLNSLKRAFFSAVLLAVLFPRFQFYWLAWVALVPLFLELNQANGYKRAFAITYFTGFFFILLSIHWLKEVSPVGLLLLCVYQSLFFGLFGLIAKVAMNGCFNYFSSARKSFLAGVLFEVLVIPAAWVFSEWLRAELPVVGFGWNLLGYSQAGSPLLIQSAKLFGVYGISFLIVAVNTAIFLMLARRKKNIRFWAAVFGLFLFVLNIYYGALQFQIEVPASRQEVVADVAVIQGNIEQEQKWSADLKDLIIQKYLKLTELASFDGPDLVVWPEAAYPGFFNREYDGSEAQALFKKLGLHVLAGSPHFVSEAEYYNSAYLVSGQGEITDRYDKIHLVPFGEYVPFKTVLFFLEPYAYSLGIGDFSAGKEFKVFEMPLGPNLGKARFSVLVCFEDIFPELARQFTQRGAQCLFDHQ
;
A
#
# COMPACT_ATOMS: atom_id res chain seq x y z
N MET A 1 -37.80 37.13 11.18
CA MET A 1 -36.59 36.91 12.03
C MET A 1 -35.82 38.21 12.09
N THR A 2 -35.54 38.71 13.29
CA THR A 2 -34.74 39.95 13.47
C THR A 2 -33.30 39.72 13.02
N PRO A 3 -32.60 40.70 12.40
CA PRO A 3 -31.22 40.57 11.93
C PRO A 3 -30.25 40.00 12.97
N VAL A 4 -30.45 40.30 14.23
CA VAL A 4 -29.65 39.79 15.37
C VAL A 4 -29.80 38.26 15.56
N ARG A 5 -31.00 37.71 15.38
CA ARG A 5 -31.25 36.27 15.49
C ARG A 5 -30.66 35.51 14.28
N ALA A 6 -30.65 36.14 13.08
CA ALA A 6 -30.01 35.57 11.90
C ALA A 6 -28.48 35.53 12.04
N ALA A 7 -27.85 36.59 12.53
CA ALA A 7 -26.42 36.66 12.80
C ALA A 7 -25.97 35.64 13.90
N ALA A 8 -26.73 35.51 14.98
CA ALA A 8 -26.46 34.53 16.03
C ALA A 8 -26.56 33.06 15.50
N ALA A 9 -27.55 32.78 14.63
CA ALA A 9 -27.71 31.46 14.03
C ALA A 9 -26.56 31.12 13.03
N VAL A 10 -26.06 32.11 12.31
CA VAL A 10 -24.87 31.96 11.42
C VAL A 10 -23.63 31.70 12.26
N ASN A 11 -23.39 32.43 13.33
CA ASN A 11 -22.22 32.24 14.20
C ASN A 11 -22.24 30.86 14.91
N THR A 12 -23.37 30.38 15.38
CA THR A 12 -23.50 29.04 15.98
C THR A 12 -23.27 27.92 14.95
N ARG A 13 -23.74 28.13 13.70
CA ARG A 13 -23.53 27.19 12.61
C ARG A 13 -22.05 27.12 12.23
N ASN A 14 -21.39 28.27 12.12
CA ASN A 14 -19.95 28.33 11.78
C ASN A 14 -19.08 27.69 12.88
N ALA A 15 -19.39 27.94 14.15
CA ALA A 15 -18.72 27.30 15.29
C ALA A 15 -18.87 25.76 15.26
N ALA A 16 -20.08 25.28 14.94
CA ALA A 16 -20.35 23.84 14.84
C ALA A 16 -19.57 23.17 13.68
N VAL A 17 -19.45 23.85 12.53
CA VAL A 17 -18.65 23.38 11.40
C VAL A 17 -17.18 23.34 11.77
N LEU A 18 -16.64 24.40 12.35
CA LEU A 18 -15.24 24.48 12.76
C LEU A 18 -14.86 23.39 13.78
N ASN A 19 -15.74 23.13 14.74
CA ASN A 19 -15.53 22.06 15.72
C ASN A 19 -15.54 20.66 15.06
N SER A 20 -16.41 20.44 14.07
CA SER A 20 -16.40 19.17 13.31
C SER A 20 -15.12 19.00 12.51
N LEU A 21 -14.62 20.06 11.87
CA LEU A 21 -13.34 20.02 11.14
C LEU A 21 -12.15 19.77 12.07
N LYS A 22 -12.11 20.38 13.24
CA LYS A 22 -11.06 20.11 14.25
C LYS A 22 -11.05 18.63 14.68
N ARG A 23 -12.22 18.02 14.88
CA ARG A 23 -12.32 16.59 15.25
C ARG A 23 -11.96 15.68 14.10
N ALA A 24 -12.37 16.02 12.86
CA ALA A 24 -11.95 15.31 11.66
C ALA A 24 -10.42 15.34 11.51
N PHE A 25 -9.80 16.49 11.69
CA PHE A 25 -8.35 16.65 11.68
C PHE A 25 -7.67 15.84 12.80
N PHE A 26 -8.19 15.88 14.01
CA PHE A 26 -7.66 15.08 15.11
C PHE A 26 -7.69 13.57 14.80
N SER A 27 -8.81 13.07 14.25
CA SER A 27 -8.91 11.67 13.82
C SER A 27 -7.92 11.35 12.70
N ALA A 28 -7.70 12.28 11.77
CA ALA A 28 -6.71 12.14 10.69
C ALA A 28 -5.27 12.05 11.24
N VAL A 29 -4.93 12.87 12.22
CA VAL A 29 -3.60 12.81 12.89
C VAL A 29 -3.42 11.46 13.59
N LEU A 30 -4.43 10.96 14.31
CA LEU A 30 -4.37 9.64 14.94
C LEU A 30 -4.13 8.52 13.93
N LEU A 31 -4.73 8.60 12.73
CA LEU A 31 -4.48 7.63 11.66
C LEU A 31 -3.09 7.80 11.05
N ALA A 32 -2.62 9.03 10.84
CA ALA A 32 -1.34 9.29 10.20
C ALA A 32 -0.14 8.83 11.04
N VAL A 33 -0.20 8.95 12.37
CA VAL A 33 0.89 8.51 13.26
C VAL A 33 1.03 6.99 13.38
N LEU A 34 0.10 6.21 12.79
CA LEU A 34 0.19 4.76 12.73
C LEU A 34 1.26 4.27 11.75
N PHE A 35 1.60 5.10 10.75
CA PHE A 35 2.45 4.76 9.61
C PHE A 35 3.89 5.27 9.77
N PRO A 36 4.82 4.96 8.82
CA PRO A 36 6.23 5.34 8.90
C PRO A 36 6.48 6.79 9.26
N ARG A 37 7.55 7.02 9.94
CA ARG A 37 8.10 8.05 10.80
C ARG A 37 7.71 7.87 12.27
N PHE A 38 6.47 7.51 12.61
CA PHE A 38 6.04 7.35 14.02
C PHE A 38 5.81 5.89 14.38
N GLN A 39 5.13 5.12 13.51
CA GLN A 39 4.83 3.68 13.66
C GLN A 39 4.18 3.33 15.02
N PHE A 40 3.29 4.17 15.51
CA PHE A 40 2.53 3.89 16.74
C PHE A 40 1.43 2.86 16.48
N TYR A 41 1.81 1.68 15.96
CA TYR A 41 0.91 0.62 15.51
C TYR A 41 -0.15 0.21 16.54
N TRP A 42 0.19 0.25 17.82
CA TRP A 42 -0.71 -0.09 18.91
C TRP A 42 -1.90 0.91 19.05
N LEU A 43 -1.74 2.16 18.61
CA LEU A 43 -2.84 3.13 18.57
C LEU A 43 -3.94 2.76 17.57
N ALA A 44 -3.65 1.94 16.55
CA ALA A 44 -4.64 1.55 15.56
C ALA A 44 -5.90 0.95 16.18
N TRP A 45 -5.75 0.25 17.29
CA TRP A 45 -6.85 -0.41 18.00
C TRP A 45 -7.84 0.54 18.66
N VAL A 46 -7.52 1.84 18.73
CA VAL A 46 -8.38 2.89 19.31
C VAL A 46 -8.49 4.16 18.44
N ALA A 47 -7.70 4.28 17.38
CA ALA A 47 -7.55 5.50 16.59
C ALA A 47 -8.86 5.95 15.89
N LEU A 48 -9.75 5.03 15.55
CA LEU A 48 -11.03 5.33 14.89
C LEU A 48 -12.16 5.68 15.88
N VAL A 49 -11.98 5.44 17.18
CA VAL A 49 -13.04 5.69 18.19
C VAL A 49 -13.51 7.15 18.17
N PRO A 50 -12.64 8.19 18.15
CA PRO A 50 -13.09 9.57 18.07
C PRO A 50 -13.90 9.86 16.80
N LEU A 51 -13.51 9.30 15.66
CA LEU A 51 -14.24 9.42 14.40
C LEU A 51 -15.64 8.81 14.50
N PHE A 52 -15.77 7.62 15.09
CA PHE A 52 -17.06 6.95 15.25
C PHE A 52 -17.99 7.68 16.20
N LEU A 53 -17.46 8.26 17.29
CA LEU A 53 -18.23 9.11 18.20
C LEU A 53 -18.78 10.35 17.49
N GLU A 54 -17.97 11.01 16.67
CA GLU A 54 -18.41 12.18 15.89
C GLU A 54 -19.43 11.79 14.81
N LEU A 55 -19.20 10.66 14.13
CA LEU A 55 -20.08 10.13 13.10
C LEU A 55 -21.47 9.76 13.69
N ASN A 56 -21.49 9.18 14.88
CA ASN A 56 -22.72 8.87 15.59
C ASN A 56 -23.55 10.12 15.89
N GLN A 57 -22.89 11.23 16.25
CA GLN A 57 -23.52 12.51 16.55
C GLN A 57 -23.88 13.34 15.30
N ALA A 58 -23.43 12.94 14.12
CA ALA A 58 -23.67 13.66 12.88
C ALA A 58 -25.16 13.73 12.53
N ASN A 59 -25.67 14.94 12.33
CA ASN A 59 -27.05 15.17 11.91
C ASN A 59 -27.18 14.98 10.38
N GLY A 60 -27.57 13.76 9.97
CA GLY A 60 -27.81 13.40 8.57
C GLY A 60 -26.56 12.94 7.80
N TYR A 61 -26.84 12.39 6.63
CA TYR A 61 -25.82 11.71 5.79
C TYR A 61 -24.80 12.67 5.18
N LYS A 62 -25.22 13.89 4.78
CA LYS A 62 -24.30 14.91 4.23
C LYS A 62 -23.20 15.29 5.22
N ARG A 63 -23.55 15.42 6.50
CA ARG A 63 -22.57 15.73 7.54
C ARG A 63 -21.69 14.53 7.84
N ALA A 64 -22.22 13.32 7.83
CA ALA A 64 -21.46 12.09 7.99
C ALA A 64 -20.41 11.97 6.88
N PHE A 65 -20.83 12.16 5.62
CA PHE A 65 -19.92 12.19 4.48
C PHE A 65 -18.80 13.24 4.66
N ALA A 66 -19.17 14.49 4.98
CA ALA A 66 -18.20 15.57 5.12
C ALA A 66 -17.16 15.29 6.22
N ILE A 67 -17.56 14.78 7.39
CA ILE A 67 -16.65 14.46 8.49
C ILE A 67 -15.62 13.43 8.05
N THR A 68 -16.06 12.32 7.46
CA THR A 68 -15.17 11.23 7.03
C THR A 68 -14.34 11.62 5.81
N TYR A 69 -14.91 12.38 4.86
CA TYR A 69 -14.19 12.94 3.71
C TYR A 69 -13.01 13.81 4.16
N PHE A 70 -13.24 14.77 5.06
CA PHE A 70 -12.16 15.62 5.56
C PHE A 70 -11.16 14.87 6.44
N THR A 71 -11.62 13.85 7.19
CA THR A 71 -10.68 12.94 7.88
C THR A 71 -9.78 12.23 6.89
N GLY A 72 -10.34 11.68 5.80
CA GLY A 72 -9.56 11.06 4.72
C GLY A 72 -8.60 12.04 4.07
N PHE A 73 -9.06 13.26 3.73
CA PHE A 73 -8.24 14.28 3.10
C PHE A 73 -7.00 14.62 3.94
N PHE A 74 -7.18 14.92 5.20
CA PHE A 74 -6.06 15.23 6.09
C PHE A 74 -5.19 14.01 6.38
N PHE A 75 -5.77 12.82 6.50
CA PHE A 75 -5.00 11.59 6.68
C PHE A 75 -4.07 11.33 5.50
N ILE A 76 -4.59 11.36 4.28
CA ILE A 76 -3.79 11.16 3.06
C ILE A 76 -2.72 12.26 2.96
N LEU A 77 -3.09 13.52 3.13
CA LEU A 77 -2.15 14.65 3.07
C LEU A 77 -1.00 14.50 4.07
N LEU A 78 -1.29 14.07 5.31
CA LEU A 78 -0.26 13.91 6.35
C LEU A 78 0.61 12.67 6.11
N SER A 79 0.03 11.57 5.67
CA SER A 79 0.73 10.28 5.57
C SER A 79 1.58 10.15 4.31
N ILE A 80 1.18 10.79 3.20
CA ILE A 80 1.91 10.72 1.91
C ILE A 80 2.42 12.09 1.44
N HIS A 81 2.63 13.05 2.36
CA HIS A 81 3.09 14.40 2.02
C HIS A 81 4.41 14.43 1.22
N TRP A 82 5.22 13.38 1.29
CA TRP A 82 6.45 13.22 0.51
C TRP A 82 6.19 13.23 -1.01
N LEU A 83 4.97 12.88 -1.44
CA LEU A 83 4.59 12.91 -2.87
C LEU A 83 4.63 14.34 -3.46
N LYS A 84 4.68 15.39 -2.63
CA LYS A 84 4.88 16.77 -3.08
C LYS A 84 6.20 16.96 -3.84
N GLU A 85 7.24 16.18 -3.52
CA GLU A 85 8.55 16.22 -4.19
C GLU A 85 8.44 15.70 -5.64
N VAL A 86 7.47 14.81 -5.90
CA VAL A 86 7.17 14.32 -7.25
C VAL A 86 6.21 15.26 -7.96
N SER A 87 5.06 15.58 -7.36
CA SER A 87 4.04 16.47 -7.91
C SER A 87 3.13 17.06 -6.83
N PRO A 88 3.27 18.33 -6.47
CA PRO A 88 2.37 18.99 -5.52
C PRO A 88 0.90 18.97 -5.96
N VAL A 89 0.65 19.17 -7.26
CA VAL A 89 -0.70 19.13 -7.84
C VAL A 89 -1.24 17.69 -7.80
N GLY A 90 -0.42 16.72 -8.15
CA GLY A 90 -0.77 15.28 -8.07
C GLY A 90 -1.14 14.87 -6.66
N LEU A 91 -0.37 15.29 -5.65
CA LEU A 91 -0.70 15.05 -4.24
C LEU A 91 -2.09 15.61 -3.88
N LEU A 92 -2.39 16.85 -4.25
CA LEU A 92 -3.68 17.48 -3.93
C LEU A 92 -4.86 16.75 -4.60
N LEU A 93 -4.72 16.42 -5.89
CA LEU A 93 -5.71 15.65 -6.63
C LEU A 93 -5.93 14.27 -6.01
N LEU A 94 -4.86 13.59 -5.61
CA LEU A 94 -4.93 12.29 -4.94
C LEU A 94 -5.62 12.40 -3.58
N CYS A 95 -5.34 13.44 -2.78
CA CYS A 95 -6.04 13.68 -1.51
C CYS A 95 -7.54 13.85 -1.73
N VAL A 96 -7.97 14.65 -2.71
CA VAL A 96 -9.37 14.87 -3.05
C VAL A 96 -10.03 13.56 -3.49
N TYR A 97 -9.40 12.83 -4.39
CA TYR A 97 -9.91 11.59 -4.94
C TYR A 97 -10.03 10.49 -3.87
N GLN A 98 -8.97 10.21 -3.13
CA GLN A 98 -8.95 9.17 -2.10
C GLN A 98 -9.94 9.45 -0.97
N SER A 99 -10.18 10.71 -0.66
CA SER A 99 -11.14 11.11 0.39
C SER A 99 -12.59 10.76 0.06
N LEU A 100 -12.93 10.57 -1.23
CA LEU A 100 -14.27 10.12 -1.63
C LEU A 100 -14.61 8.76 -1.04
N PHE A 101 -13.65 7.85 -0.94
CA PHE A 101 -13.84 6.52 -0.36
C PHE A 101 -14.05 6.59 1.15
N PHE A 102 -13.37 7.50 1.84
CA PHE A 102 -13.66 7.79 3.26
C PHE A 102 -15.06 8.39 3.42
N GLY A 103 -15.49 9.27 2.52
CA GLY A 103 -16.85 9.80 2.48
C GLY A 103 -17.89 8.68 2.28
N LEU A 104 -17.63 7.75 1.36
CA LEU A 104 -18.47 6.58 1.12
C LEU A 104 -18.59 5.71 2.37
N PHE A 105 -17.45 5.40 3.00
CA PHE A 105 -17.45 4.71 4.30
C PHE A 105 -18.36 5.40 5.31
N GLY A 106 -18.24 6.73 5.45
CA GLY A 106 -19.04 7.51 6.39
C GLY A 106 -20.54 7.40 6.13
N LEU A 107 -20.96 7.36 4.87
CA LEU A 107 -22.37 7.13 4.49
C LEU A 107 -22.86 5.76 4.94
N ILE A 108 -22.12 4.69 4.59
CA ILE A 108 -22.50 3.32 4.90
C ILE A 108 -22.51 3.09 6.41
N ALA A 109 -21.46 3.56 7.12
CA ALA A 109 -21.39 3.46 8.57
C ALA A 109 -22.55 4.21 9.26
N LYS A 110 -22.91 5.38 8.76
CA LYS A 110 -24.07 6.15 9.31
C LYS A 110 -25.39 5.44 9.08
N VAL A 111 -25.60 4.78 7.94
CA VAL A 111 -26.77 3.94 7.67
C VAL A 111 -26.80 2.77 8.67
N ALA A 112 -25.67 2.09 8.89
CA ALA A 112 -25.58 0.98 9.84
C ALA A 112 -25.89 1.42 11.27
N MET A 113 -25.30 2.53 11.72
CA MET A 113 -25.55 3.08 13.08
C MET A 113 -27.02 3.48 13.30
N ASN A 114 -27.67 4.09 12.31
CA ASN A 114 -29.07 4.51 12.39
C ASN A 114 -30.02 3.32 12.23
N GLY A 115 -29.77 2.40 11.29
CA GLY A 115 -30.61 1.23 11.02
C GLY A 115 -30.66 0.28 12.21
N CYS A 116 -29.52 0.01 12.81
CA CYS A 116 -29.41 -0.82 14.00
C CYS A 116 -30.20 -0.22 15.18
N PHE A 117 -30.03 1.07 15.43
CA PHE A 117 -30.72 1.75 16.53
C PHE A 117 -32.25 1.67 16.37
N ASN A 118 -32.79 1.92 15.18
CA ASN A 118 -34.23 1.93 14.95
C ASN A 118 -34.84 0.51 14.95
N TYR A 119 -34.17 -0.47 14.34
CA TYR A 119 -34.69 -1.82 14.19
C TYR A 119 -34.66 -2.63 15.51
N PHE A 120 -33.55 -2.55 16.25
CA PHE A 120 -33.38 -3.30 17.49
C PHE A 120 -33.92 -2.58 18.73
N SER A 121 -34.21 -1.25 18.66
CA SER A 121 -34.87 -0.54 19.75
C SER A 121 -36.36 -0.78 19.81
N SER A 122 -37.00 -1.03 18.66
CA SER A 122 -38.48 -1.18 18.55
C SER A 122 -38.97 -2.62 18.75
N ALA A 123 -38.11 -3.64 18.66
CA ALA A 123 -38.49 -5.02 18.83
C ALA A 123 -37.84 -5.60 20.11
N ARG A 124 -38.51 -6.55 20.81
CA ARG A 124 -37.92 -7.42 21.85
C ARG A 124 -36.76 -8.31 21.30
N LYS A 125 -36.03 -7.84 20.27
CA LYS A 125 -34.97 -8.59 19.59
C LYS A 125 -33.67 -8.50 20.38
N SER A 126 -32.85 -9.52 20.27
CA SER A 126 -31.62 -9.71 21.03
C SER A 126 -30.66 -8.52 20.89
N PHE A 127 -30.26 -7.92 22.00
CA PHE A 127 -29.21 -6.90 22.04
C PHE A 127 -27.88 -7.38 21.41
N LEU A 128 -27.62 -8.69 21.53
CA LEU A 128 -26.47 -9.34 20.93
C LEU A 128 -26.51 -9.20 19.40
N ALA A 129 -27.67 -9.43 18.77
CA ALA A 129 -27.80 -9.28 17.31
C ALA A 129 -27.50 -7.84 16.86
N GLY A 130 -27.91 -6.84 17.64
CA GLY A 130 -27.59 -5.44 17.35
C GLY A 130 -26.10 -5.12 17.44
N VAL A 131 -25.43 -5.61 18.47
CA VAL A 131 -23.98 -5.46 18.65
C VAL A 131 -23.24 -6.16 17.51
N LEU A 132 -23.58 -7.41 17.21
CA LEU A 132 -22.95 -8.18 16.13
C LEU A 132 -23.15 -7.49 14.78
N PHE A 133 -24.35 -6.95 14.51
CA PHE A 133 -24.61 -6.22 13.28
C PHE A 133 -23.67 -5.01 13.12
N GLU A 134 -23.54 -4.12 14.13
CA GLU A 134 -22.66 -2.95 14.05
C GLU A 134 -21.17 -3.38 13.97
N VAL A 135 -20.75 -4.37 14.75
CA VAL A 135 -19.35 -4.85 14.78
C VAL A 135 -18.96 -5.64 13.54
N LEU A 136 -19.91 -6.07 12.73
CA LEU A 136 -19.63 -6.70 11.43
C LEU A 136 -19.78 -5.73 10.27
N VAL A 137 -20.82 -4.92 10.24
CA VAL A 137 -21.16 -4.07 9.10
C VAL A 137 -20.24 -2.85 9.00
N ILE A 138 -19.88 -2.20 10.14
CA ILE A 138 -18.98 -1.04 10.10
C ILE A 138 -17.56 -1.44 9.62
N PRO A 139 -16.94 -2.52 10.13
CA PRO A 139 -15.67 -3.00 9.58
C PRO A 139 -15.75 -3.44 8.12
N ALA A 140 -16.84 -4.13 7.73
CA ALA A 140 -17.04 -4.52 6.34
C ALA A 140 -17.14 -3.30 5.41
N ALA A 141 -17.81 -2.23 5.84
CA ALA A 141 -17.89 -0.97 5.09
C ALA A 141 -16.51 -0.29 4.96
N TRP A 142 -15.68 -0.35 6.01
CA TRP A 142 -14.31 0.16 5.95
C TRP A 142 -13.48 -0.63 4.95
N VAL A 143 -13.45 -1.96 5.08
CA VAL A 143 -12.71 -2.85 4.19
C VAL A 143 -13.20 -2.73 2.74
N PHE A 144 -14.51 -2.62 2.51
CA PHE A 144 -15.06 -2.38 1.17
C PHE A 144 -14.53 -1.06 0.59
N SER A 145 -14.47 0.00 1.39
CA SER A 145 -13.94 1.30 0.94
C SER A 145 -12.42 1.25 0.70
N GLU A 146 -11.67 0.52 1.53
CA GLU A 146 -10.24 0.28 1.31
C GLU A 146 -9.99 -0.55 0.05
N TRP A 147 -10.72 -1.65 -0.12
CA TRP A 147 -10.63 -2.49 -1.30
C TRP A 147 -10.96 -1.69 -2.57
N LEU A 148 -12.07 -0.95 -2.56
CA LEU A 148 -12.47 -0.16 -3.71
C LEU A 148 -11.40 0.88 -4.10
N ARG A 149 -10.81 1.60 -3.14
CA ARG A 149 -9.77 2.59 -3.43
C ARG A 149 -8.44 1.99 -3.86
N ALA A 150 -8.15 0.75 -3.47
CA ALA A 150 -6.91 0.06 -3.80
C ALA A 150 -6.97 -0.64 -5.15
N GLU A 151 -8.11 -1.29 -5.45
CA GLU A 151 -8.24 -2.22 -6.58
C GLU A 151 -8.97 -1.61 -7.80
N LEU A 152 -9.37 -0.33 -7.75
CA LEU A 152 -9.98 0.31 -8.93
C LEU A 152 -9.00 0.30 -10.11
N PRO A 153 -9.40 -0.26 -11.25
CA PRO A 153 -8.54 -0.26 -12.44
C PRO A 153 -8.05 1.14 -12.78
N VAL A 154 -6.77 1.25 -13.19
CA VAL A 154 -6.14 2.49 -13.65
C VAL A 154 -5.81 3.51 -12.56
N VAL A 155 -6.68 3.68 -11.57
CA VAL A 155 -6.56 4.74 -10.54
C VAL A 155 -6.53 4.19 -9.11
N GLY A 156 -6.42 2.86 -8.96
CA GLY A 156 -6.26 2.20 -7.67
C GLY A 156 -5.00 2.67 -6.95
N PHE A 157 -5.14 2.96 -5.66
CA PHE A 157 -4.03 3.40 -4.82
C PHE A 157 -4.15 2.76 -3.43
N GLY A 158 -3.47 1.60 -3.27
CA GLY A 158 -3.51 0.76 -2.07
C GLY A 158 -2.62 1.23 -0.93
N TRP A 159 -2.01 2.41 -1.02
CA TRP A 159 -1.10 2.92 0.01
C TRP A 159 -1.83 3.17 1.33
N ASN A 160 -1.14 2.87 2.44
CA ASN A 160 -1.64 3.11 3.80
C ASN A 160 -3.03 2.49 4.08
N LEU A 161 -3.25 1.22 3.68
CA LEU A 161 -4.36 0.44 4.21
C LEU A 161 -4.16 0.25 5.71
N LEU A 162 -5.24 0.28 6.48
CA LEU A 162 -5.15 0.28 7.95
C LEU A 162 -4.41 -0.93 8.50
N GLY A 163 -4.55 -2.09 7.85
CA GLY A 163 -3.83 -3.31 8.21
C GLY A 163 -2.31 -3.19 8.12
N TYR A 164 -1.77 -2.39 7.19
CA TYR A 164 -0.32 -2.15 7.08
C TYR A 164 0.27 -1.46 8.31
N SER A 165 -0.54 -0.73 9.08
CA SER A 165 -0.08 -0.14 10.33
C SER A 165 0.49 -1.17 11.30
N GLN A 166 0.12 -2.45 11.19
CA GLN A 166 0.56 -3.54 12.07
C GLN A 166 1.87 -4.21 11.63
N ALA A 167 2.49 -3.78 10.53
CA ALA A 167 3.72 -4.40 9.99
C ALA A 167 4.86 -4.49 11.03
N GLY A 168 4.94 -3.54 11.96
CA GLY A 168 5.91 -3.56 13.06
C GLY A 168 5.65 -4.62 14.14
N SER A 169 4.57 -5.39 14.07
CA SER A 169 4.22 -6.44 15.03
C SER A 169 3.98 -7.79 14.34
N PRO A 170 5.02 -8.62 14.19
CA PRO A 170 4.90 -9.94 13.57
C PRO A 170 3.77 -10.80 14.17
N LEU A 171 3.52 -10.67 15.47
CA LEU A 171 2.46 -11.40 16.16
C LEU A 171 1.06 -11.03 15.66
N LEU A 172 0.82 -9.73 15.40
CA LEU A 172 -0.51 -9.23 15.06
C LEU A 172 -0.85 -9.43 13.57
N ILE A 173 0.16 -9.57 12.71
CA ILE A 173 -0.04 -9.71 11.26
C ILE A 173 -0.24 -11.16 10.79
N GLN A 174 -0.06 -12.18 11.65
CA GLN A 174 -0.14 -13.58 11.23
C GLN A 174 -1.50 -13.95 10.62
N SER A 175 -2.59 -13.29 11.03
CA SER A 175 -3.92 -13.50 10.46
C SER A 175 -4.04 -13.05 8.99
N ALA A 176 -3.06 -12.28 8.48
CA ALA A 176 -2.97 -11.98 7.05
C ALA A 176 -2.81 -13.25 6.19
N LYS A 177 -2.25 -14.32 6.74
CA LYS A 177 -2.16 -15.62 6.05
C LYS A 177 -3.55 -16.18 5.65
N LEU A 178 -4.60 -15.84 6.40
CA LEU A 178 -5.96 -16.30 6.16
C LEU A 178 -6.78 -15.31 5.30
N PHE A 179 -6.67 -14.02 5.59
CA PHE A 179 -7.58 -13.00 5.08
C PHE A 179 -6.88 -11.80 4.42
N GLY A 180 -5.55 -11.88 4.25
CA GLY A 180 -4.75 -10.77 3.72
C GLY A 180 -4.77 -9.53 4.63
N VAL A 181 -4.27 -8.42 4.12
CA VAL A 181 -4.24 -7.13 4.82
C VAL A 181 -5.64 -6.63 5.19
N TYR A 182 -6.63 -6.92 4.35
CA TYR A 182 -8.02 -6.53 4.57
C TYR A 182 -8.64 -7.18 5.81
N GLY A 183 -8.24 -8.43 6.11
CA GLY A 183 -8.65 -9.10 7.36
C GLY A 183 -8.11 -8.42 8.61
N ILE A 184 -6.88 -7.93 8.56
CA ILE A 184 -6.28 -7.15 9.66
C ILE A 184 -6.99 -5.81 9.80
N SER A 185 -7.26 -5.09 8.71
CA SER A 185 -8.07 -3.88 8.72
C SER A 185 -9.44 -4.12 9.35
N PHE A 186 -10.11 -5.21 8.96
CA PHE A 186 -11.39 -5.61 9.54
C PHE A 186 -11.32 -5.79 11.05
N LEU A 187 -10.35 -6.53 11.55
CA LEU A 187 -10.17 -6.77 12.99
C LEU A 187 -9.93 -5.47 13.77
N ILE A 188 -9.06 -4.59 13.26
CA ILE A 188 -8.79 -3.29 13.87
C ILE A 188 -10.08 -2.48 13.98
N VAL A 189 -10.84 -2.36 12.89
CA VAL A 189 -12.09 -1.59 12.86
C VAL A 189 -13.16 -2.23 13.73
N ALA A 190 -13.23 -3.57 13.81
CA ALA A 190 -14.15 -4.28 14.67
C ALA A 190 -13.91 -3.98 16.17
N VAL A 191 -12.64 -3.99 16.58
CA VAL A 191 -12.26 -3.62 17.96
C VAL A 191 -12.58 -2.15 18.23
N ASN A 192 -12.26 -1.23 17.32
CA ASN A 192 -12.64 0.19 17.44
C ASN A 192 -14.17 0.36 17.55
N THR A 193 -14.94 -0.39 16.75
CA THR A 193 -16.40 -0.37 16.79
C THR A 193 -16.92 -0.87 18.14
N ALA A 194 -16.35 -1.93 18.67
CA ALA A 194 -16.69 -2.45 19.99
C ALA A 194 -16.44 -1.40 21.10
N ILE A 195 -15.28 -0.74 21.09
CA ILE A 195 -14.92 0.32 22.03
C ILE A 195 -15.89 1.51 21.85
N PHE A 196 -16.19 1.91 20.62
CA PHE A 196 -17.18 2.93 20.35
C PHE A 196 -18.55 2.60 20.97
N LEU A 197 -19.05 1.37 20.82
CA LEU A 197 -20.31 0.92 21.38
C LEU A 197 -20.30 0.96 22.91
N MET A 198 -19.19 0.59 23.53
CA MET A 198 -19.01 0.70 24.98
C MET A 198 -19.13 2.13 25.48
N LEU A 199 -18.63 3.10 24.74
CA LEU A 199 -18.63 4.52 25.13
C LEU A 199 -19.94 5.22 24.76
N ALA A 200 -20.50 4.94 23.58
CA ALA A 200 -21.64 5.66 23.02
C ALA A 200 -23.01 5.15 23.50
N ARG A 201 -23.12 3.85 23.82
CA ARG A 201 -24.40 3.23 24.17
C ARG A 201 -24.69 3.30 25.69
N ARG A 202 -25.93 3.65 26.07
CA ARG A 202 -26.33 3.77 27.51
C ARG A 202 -26.71 2.43 28.15
N LYS A 203 -27.19 1.45 27.35
CA LYS A 203 -27.66 0.15 27.86
C LYS A 203 -26.47 -0.73 28.28
N LYS A 204 -26.45 -1.16 29.55
CA LYS A 204 -25.37 -2.00 30.13
C LYS A 204 -25.10 -3.28 29.34
N ASN A 205 -26.16 -3.94 28.86
CA ASN A 205 -26.04 -5.17 28.09
C ASN A 205 -25.31 -4.97 26.75
N ILE A 206 -25.56 -3.85 26.05
CA ILE A 206 -24.84 -3.52 24.80
C ILE A 206 -23.36 -3.31 25.11
N ARG A 207 -23.05 -2.53 26.12
CA ARG A 207 -21.67 -2.26 26.56
C ARG A 207 -20.93 -3.53 26.94
N PHE A 208 -21.59 -4.41 27.69
CA PHE A 208 -21.02 -5.69 28.09
C PHE A 208 -20.68 -6.59 26.89
N TRP A 209 -21.64 -6.82 26.00
CA TRP A 209 -21.42 -7.66 24.83
C TRP A 209 -20.43 -7.04 23.83
N ALA A 210 -20.40 -5.73 23.68
CA ALA A 210 -19.40 -5.05 22.87
C ALA A 210 -18.00 -5.27 23.45
N ALA A 211 -17.83 -5.13 24.77
CA ALA A 211 -16.54 -5.41 25.44
C ALA A 211 -16.08 -6.86 25.23
N VAL A 212 -17.00 -7.80 25.47
CA VAL A 212 -16.72 -9.24 25.32
C VAL A 212 -16.29 -9.55 23.88
N PHE A 213 -17.02 -9.04 22.89
CA PHE A 213 -16.75 -9.34 21.50
C PHE A 213 -15.46 -8.70 20.97
N GLY A 214 -15.23 -7.42 21.35
CA GLY A 214 -13.98 -6.74 20.97
C GLY A 214 -12.75 -7.38 21.59
N LEU A 215 -12.83 -7.72 22.88
CA LEU A 215 -11.75 -8.44 23.56
C LEU A 215 -11.52 -9.83 22.96
N PHE A 216 -12.60 -10.56 22.66
CA PHE A 216 -12.53 -11.88 22.04
C PHE A 216 -11.80 -11.82 20.70
N LEU A 217 -12.16 -10.90 19.82
CA LEU A 217 -11.49 -10.76 18.51
C LEU A 217 -10.01 -10.41 18.66
N PHE A 218 -9.68 -9.49 19.57
CA PHE A 218 -8.30 -9.09 19.80
C PHE A 218 -7.45 -10.24 20.36
N VAL A 219 -7.97 -10.93 21.37
CA VAL A 219 -7.27 -12.09 22.00
C VAL A 219 -7.15 -13.23 21.00
N LEU A 220 -8.20 -13.50 20.21
CA LEU A 220 -8.17 -14.54 19.18
C LEU A 220 -7.08 -14.27 18.14
N ASN A 221 -6.91 -13.01 17.70
CA ASN A 221 -5.84 -12.63 16.78
C ASN A 221 -4.44 -12.86 17.38
N ILE A 222 -4.23 -12.46 18.64
CA ILE A 222 -2.96 -12.71 19.36
C ILE A 222 -2.71 -14.21 19.50
N TYR A 223 -3.72 -14.97 19.91
CA TYR A 223 -3.61 -16.41 20.09
C TYR A 223 -3.25 -17.11 18.77
N TYR A 224 -3.94 -16.75 17.68
CA TYR A 224 -3.62 -17.28 16.36
C TYR A 224 -2.18 -16.94 15.95
N GLY A 225 -1.76 -15.69 16.17
CA GLY A 225 -0.38 -15.26 15.89
C GLY A 225 0.64 -16.07 16.69
N ALA A 226 0.40 -16.27 17.98
CA ALA A 226 1.27 -17.07 18.84
C ALA A 226 1.36 -18.53 18.37
N LEU A 227 0.25 -19.12 17.92
CA LEU A 227 0.27 -20.47 17.35
C LEU A 227 1.11 -20.54 16.08
N GLN A 228 1.06 -19.54 15.20
CA GLN A 228 1.86 -19.54 13.97
C GLN A 228 3.37 -19.50 14.25
N PHE A 229 3.80 -18.81 15.30
CA PHE A 229 5.21 -18.80 15.72
C PHE A 229 5.69 -20.15 16.28
N GLN A 230 4.78 -21.00 16.77
CA GLN A 230 5.13 -22.34 17.30
C GLN A 230 5.15 -23.40 16.19
N ILE A 231 4.66 -23.09 14.99
CA ILE A 231 4.73 -24.03 13.87
C ILE A 231 6.17 -24.02 13.36
N GLU A 232 6.95 -24.98 13.81
CA GLU A 232 8.27 -25.26 13.26
C GLU A 232 8.12 -25.60 11.78
N VAL A 233 8.91 -24.96 10.95
CA VAL A 233 9.05 -25.37 9.54
C VAL A 233 9.68 -26.76 9.58
N PRO A 234 9.02 -27.83 9.05
CA PRO A 234 9.59 -29.16 9.10
C PRO A 234 10.98 -29.15 8.48
N ALA A 235 11.96 -29.68 9.18
CA ALA A 235 13.35 -29.81 8.70
C ALA A 235 13.49 -30.63 7.38
N SER A 236 12.41 -31.32 6.97
CA SER A 236 12.31 -32.02 5.67
C SER A 236 12.14 -31.10 4.46
N ARG A 237 11.77 -29.83 4.62
CA ARG A 237 11.99 -28.84 3.59
C ARG A 237 13.47 -28.45 3.68
N GLN A 238 14.30 -29.07 2.85
CA GLN A 238 15.62 -28.51 2.58
C GLN A 238 15.40 -27.05 2.18
N GLU A 239 15.71 -26.15 3.12
CA GLU A 239 15.73 -24.74 2.82
C GLU A 239 16.83 -24.57 1.78
N VAL A 240 16.43 -24.22 0.57
CA VAL A 240 17.37 -23.78 -0.44
C VAL A 240 17.78 -22.39 0.01
N VAL A 241 18.96 -22.28 0.56
CA VAL A 241 19.53 -21.01 0.99
C VAL A 241 20.31 -20.45 -0.19
N ALA A 242 19.97 -19.22 -0.60
CA ALA A 242 20.69 -18.46 -1.59
C ALA A 242 21.26 -17.20 -0.95
N ASP A 243 22.54 -16.92 -1.18
CA ASP A 243 23.17 -15.70 -0.72
C ASP A 243 22.91 -14.59 -1.74
N VAL A 244 22.25 -13.51 -1.29
CA VAL A 244 21.84 -12.40 -2.16
C VAL A 244 22.51 -11.11 -1.71
N ALA A 245 23.22 -10.45 -2.62
CA ALA A 245 23.78 -9.14 -2.43
C ALA A 245 22.88 -8.06 -3.05
N VAL A 246 22.34 -7.16 -2.22
CA VAL A 246 21.54 -6.03 -2.70
C VAL A 246 22.38 -4.78 -2.82
N ILE A 247 22.44 -4.20 -4.01
CA ILE A 247 23.26 -3.03 -4.32
C ILE A 247 22.43 -1.76 -4.17
N GLN A 248 22.84 -0.88 -3.27
CA GLN A 248 22.23 0.42 -3.08
C GLN A 248 23.13 1.55 -3.63
N GLY A 249 22.75 2.09 -4.77
CA GLY A 249 23.52 3.14 -5.45
C GLY A 249 23.43 4.52 -4.78
N ASN A 250 22.36 4.83 -4.04
CA ASN A 250 22.08 6.17 -3.47
C ASN A 250 22.23 7.29 -4.53
N ILE A 251 21.54 7.11 -5.65
CA ILE A 251 21.49 8.10 -6.73
C ILE A 251 20.26 8.98 -6.50
N GLU A 252 20.45 10.29 -6.48
CA GLU A 252 19.35 11.24 -6.39
C GLU A 252 18.45 11.15 -7.63
N GLN A 253 17.12 11.21 -7.44
CA GLN A 253 16.14 11.02 -8.50
C GLN A 253 16.34 11.98 -9.68
N GLU A 254 16.75 13.22 -9.40
CA GLU A 254 17.00 14.25 -10.42
C GLU A 254 18.24 13.94 -11.26
N GLN A 255 19.21 13.24 -10.68
CA GLN A 255 20.46 12.86 -11.36
C GLN A 255 20.32 11.58 -12.20
N LYS A 256 19.36 10.72 -11.84
CA LYS A 256 19.21 9.38 -12.42
C LYS A 256 19.03 9.38 -13.95
N TRP A 257 18.38 10.41 -14.49
CA TRP A 257 18.10 10.55 -15.91
C TRP A 257 18.96 11.59 -16.64
N SER A 258 19.98 12.13 -15.96
CA SER A 258 20.94 13.05 -16.59
C SER A 258 21.86 12.30 -17.53
N ALA A 259 21.88 12.69 -18.80
CA ALA A 259 22.78 12.09 -19.80
C ALA A 259 24.25 12.24 -19.42
N ASP A 260 24.62 13.36 -18.79
CA ASP A 260 26.01 13.66 -18.37
C ASP A 260 26.46 12.79 -17.21
N LEU A 261 25.54 12.23 -16.42
CA LEU A 261 25.85 11.40 -15.25
C LEU A 261 25.67 9.90 -15.54
N LYS A 262 25.20 9.52 -16.72
CA LYS A 262 24.93 8.12 -17.09
C LYS A 262 26.12 7.21 -16.80
N ASP A 263 27.28 7.56 -17.32
CA ASP A 263 28.49 6.74 -17.17
C ASP A 263 28.94 6.65 -15.72
N LEU A 264 28.86 7.77 -14.97
CA LEU A 264 29.21 7.79 -13.55
C LEU A 264 28.30 6.86 -12.74
N ILE A 265 27.01 6.85 -13.04
CA ILE A 265 26.02 6.00 -12.38
C ILE A 265 26.32 4.53 -12.67
N ILE A 266 26.56 4.18 -13.94
CA ILE A 266 26.92 2.81 -14.36
C ILE A 266 28.18 2.37 -13.63
N GLN A 267 29.27 3.16 -13.67
CA GLN A 267 30.54 2.84 -13.01
C GLN A 267 30.35 2.63 -11.50
N LYS A 268 29.47 3.41 -10.85
CA LYS A 268 29.18 3.22 -9.44
C LYS A 268 28.55 1.85 -9.16
N TYR A 269 27.55 1.44 -9.95
CA TYR A 269 26.91 0.12 -9.80
C TYR A 269 27.88 -1.01 -10.12
N LEU A 270 28.71 -0.89 -11.16
CA LEU A 270 29.72 -1.88 -11.50
C LEU A 270 30.74 -2.06 -10.37
N LYS A 271 31.23 -0.96 -9.81
CA LYS A 271 32.17 -1.00 -8.67
C LYS A 271 31.57 -1.64 -7.42
N LEU A 272 30.31 -1.32 -7.11
CA LEU A 272 29.61 -1.92 -5.96
C LEU A 272 29.38 -3.42 -6.20
N THR A 273 29.08 -3.83 -7.44
CA THR A 273 28.97 -5.24 -7.82
C THR A 273 30.31 -5.98 -7.68
N GLU A 274 31.41 -5.36 -8.10
CA GLU A 274 32.76 -5.93 -7.93
C GLU A 274 33.10 -6.08 -6.43
N LEU A 275 32.74 -5.12 -5.59
CA LEU A 275 32.90 -5.24 -4.13
C LEU A 275 32.06 -6.37 -3.55
N ALA A 276 30.78 -6.48 -3.95
CA ALA A 276 29.89 -7.52 -3.47
C ALA A 276 30.35 -8.94 -3.89
N SER A 277 31.08 -9.05 -5.02
CA SER A 277 31.58 -10.33 -5.52
C SER A 277 32.57 -11.02 -4.57
N PHE A 278 33.24 -10.29 -3.67
CA PHE A 278 34.17 -10.87 -2.71
C PHE A 278 33.50 -11.77 -1.68
N ASP A 279 32.20 -11.55 -1.42
CA ASP A 279 31.39 -12.40 -0.51
C ASP A 279 30.81 -13.63 -1.21
N GLY A 280 30.98 -13.75 -2.55
CA GLY A 280 30.54 -14.89 -3.36
C GLY A 280 29.02 -15.09 -3.40
N PRO A 281 28.20 -14.04 -3.61
CA PRO A 281 26.75 -14.19 -3.63
C PRO A 281 26.27 -15.02 -4.81
N ASP A 282 25.16 -15.76 -4.64
CA ASP A 282 24.49 -16.47 -5.72
C ASP A 282 23.78 -15.52 -6.68
N LEU A 283 23.26 -14.40 -6.16
CA LEU A 283 22.55 -13.37 -6.92
C LEU A 283 22.94 -11.97 -6.44
N VAL A 284 23.23 -11.09 -7.36
CA VAL A 284 23.34 -9.64 -7.10
C VAL A 284 22.08 -8.95 -7.61
N VAL A 285 21.49 -8.08 -6.80
CA VAL A 285 20.26 -7.36 -7.15
C VAL A 285 20.53 -5.86 -7.22
N TRP A 286 20.30 -5.27 -8.38
CA TRP A 286 20.32 -3.83 -8.60
C TRP A 286 18.89 -3.29 -8.47
N PRO A 287 18.66 -2.04 -8.03
CA PRO A 287 17.33 -1.47 -7.92
C PRO A 287 16.69 -1.13 -9.28
N GLU A 288 15.43 -0.66 -9.22
CA GLU A 288 14.68 -0.16 -10.37
C GLU A 288 15.46 0.87 -11.16
N ALA A 289 15.50 0.71 -12.48
CA ALA A 289 16.18 1.63 -13.40
C ALA A 289 17.59 2.03 -12.93
N ALA A 290 18.33 1.09 -12.31
CA ALA A 290 19.71 1.28 -11.89
C ALA A 290 20.63 1.51 -13.07
N TYR A 291 20.30 0.91 -14.21
CA TYR A 291 20.95 1.17 -15.49
C TYR A 291 20.18 2.27 -16.24
N PRO A 292 20.70 3.51 -16.31
CA PRO A 292 20.02 4.63 -16.93
C PRO A 292 20.20 4.65 -18.45
N GLY A 293 19.75 3.59 -19.12
CA GLY A 293 19.82 3.37 -20.55
C GLY A 293 19.01 2.14 -20.94
N PHE A 294 19.02 1.74 -22.19
CA PHE A 294 18.32 0.55 -22.65
C PHE A 294 19.27 -0.65 -22.67
N PHE A 295 19.16 -1.52 -21.68
CA PHE A 295 20.06 -2.66 -21.52
C PHE A 295 20.06 -3.62 -22.71
N ASN A 296 19.02 -3.59 -23.54
CA ASN A 296 18.86 -4.42 -24.73
C ASN A 296 19.28 -3.75 -26.05
N ARG A 297 19.78 -2.51 -26.04
CA ARG A 297 20.33 -1.88 -27.24
C ARG A 297 21.80 -2.31 -27.45
N GLU A 298 22.19 -2.45 -28.70
CA GLU A 298 23.58 -2.69 -29.10
C GLU A 298 24.52 -1.67 -28.45
N TYR A 299 25.59 -2.15 -27.82
CA TYR A 299 26.57 -1.40 -27.01
C TYR A 299 26.09 -0.86 -25.67
N ASP A 300 24.78 -0.66 -25.40
CA ASP A 300 24.26 -0.41 -24.08
C ASP A 300 24.28 -1.73 -23.27
N GLY A 301 24.72 -1.69 -22.03
CA GLY A 301 24.78 -2.88 -21.18
C GLY A 301 25.97 -3.83 -21.42
N SER A 302 26.70 -3.72 -22.53
CA SER A 302 27.80 -4.61 -22.84
C SER A 302 28.93 -4.61 -21.81
N GLU A 303 29.26 -3.47 -21.23
CA GLU A 303 30.25 -3.34 -20.17
C GLU A 303 29.80 -4.05 -18.89
N ALA A 304 28.53 -3.89 -18.49
CA ALA A 304 27.97 -4.57 -17.34
C ALA A 304 27.94 -6.09 -17.54
N GLN A 305 27.48 -6.56 -18.69
CA GLN A 305 27.49 -7.99 -19.07
C GLN A 305 28.90 -8.58 -19.05
N ALA A 306 29.89 -7.85 -19.56
CA ALA A 306 31.29 -8.27 -19.53
C ALA A 306 31.82 -8.40 -18.10
N LEU A 307 31.47 -7.47 -17.20
CA LEU A 307 31.83 -7.57 -15.79
C LEU A 307 31.17 -8.79 -15.15
N PHE A 308 29.88 -8.98 -15.34
CA PHE A 308 29.14 -10.11 -14.75
C PHE A 308 29.72 -11.44 -15.18
N LYS A 309 30.08 -11.55 -16.47
CA LYS A 309 30.80 -12.71 -17.01
C LYS A 309 32.16 -12.90 -16.36
N LYS A 310 32.95 -11.83 -16.23
CA LYS A 310 34.29 -11.88 -15.61
C LYS A 310 34.21 -12.36 -14.16
N LEU A 311 33.14 -11.93 -13.42
CA LEU A 311 32.94 -12.29 -12.01
C LEU A 311 32.17 -13.61 -11.84
N GLY A 312 31.55 -14.15 -12.89
CA GLY A 312 30.72 -15.36 -12.84
C GLY A 312 29.42 -15.18 -12.06
N LEU A 313 28.92 -13.93 -11.94
CA LEU A 313 27.77 -13.58 -11.10
C LEU A 313 26.46 -13.57 -11.87
N HIS A 314 25.41 -14.13 -11.27
CA HIS A 314 24.04 -13.84 -11.67
C HIS A 314 23.62 -12.47 -11.15
N VAL A 315 23.00 -11.67 -12.02
CA VAL A 315 22.57 -10.30 -11.67
C VAL A 315 21.13 -10.07 -12.10
N LEU A 316 20.31 -9.58 -11.17
CA LEU A 316 18.99 -9.04 -11.45
C LEU A 316 19.12 -7.52 -11.57
N ALA A 317 18.99 -6.96 -12.78
CA ALA A 317 19.26 -5.55 -13.05
C ALA A 317 18.02 -4.81 -13.53
N GLY A 318 17.68 -3.69 -12.89
CA GLY A 318 16.62 -2.78 -13.35
C GLY A 318 17.09 -1.87 -14.48
N SER A 319 16.37 -1.88 -15.60
CA SER A 319 16.63 -1.03 -16.76
C SER A 319 15.41 -0.92 -17.66
N PRO A 320 15.19 0.22 -18.32
CA PRO A 320 14.23 0.27 -19.41
C PRO A 320 14.53 -0.73 -20.53
N HIS A 321 13.47 -1.29 -21.13
CA HIS A 321 13.54 -2.15 -22.30
C HIS A 321 12.96 -1.43 -23.51
N PHE A 322 13.75 -1.32 -24.57
CA PHE A 322 13.34 -0.67 -25.81
C PHE A 322 12.80 -1.67 -26.82
N VAL A 323 11.63 -1.41 -27.36
CA VAL A 323 11.07 -2.14 -28.51
C VAL A 323 11.01 -1.20 -29.71
N SER A 324 10.43 -0.02 -29.53
CA SER A 324 10.33 1.03 -30.57
C SER A 324 10.20 2.41 -29.90
N GLU A 325 10.24 3.48 -30.67
CA GLU A 325 10.02 4.85 -30.16
C GLU A 325 8.63 5.04 -29.48
N ALA A 326 7.66 4.18 -29.82
CA ALA A 326 6.31 4.20 -29.26
C ALA A 326 6.06 3.12 -28.20
N GLU A 327 7.05 2.24 -27.95
CA GLU A 327 6.87 1.10 -27.06
C GLU A 327 8.16 0.79 -26.31
N TYR A 328 8.16 1.05 -25.02
CA TYR A 328 9.24 0.71 -24.11
C TYR A 328 8.68 0.39 -22.72
N TYR A 329 9.40 -0.44 -21.97
CA TYR A 329 8.95 -0.99 -20.71
C TYR A 329 9.91 -0.64 -19.58
N ASN A 330 9.40 -0.52 -18.37
CA ASN A 330 10.20 -0.52 -17.16
C ASN A 330 10.44 -2.00 -16.77
N SER A 331 11.68 -2.45 -16.81
CA SER A 331 11.97 -3.89 -16.79
C SER A 331 13.03 -4.27 -15.77
N ALA A 332 12.95 -5.53 -15.31
CA ALA A 332 13.99 -6.22 -14.57
C ALA A 332 14.55 -7.38 -15.42
N TYR A 333 15.87 -7.41 -15.58
CA TYR A 333 16.57 -8.40 -16.35
C TYR A 333 17.30 -9.38 -15.45
N LEU A 334 17.17 -10.67 -15.71
CA LEU A 334 18.06 -11.67 -15.15
C LEU A 334 19.20 -11.92 -16.12
N VAL A 335 20.43 -11.63 -15.68
CA VAL A 335 21.66 -11.88 -16.44
C VAL A 335 22.41 -13.02 -15.78
N SER A 336 22.81 -14.01 -16.56
CA SER A 336 23.55 -15.17 -16.07
C SER A 336 25.01 -14.83 -15.74
N GLY A 337 25.67 -15.72 -14.99
CA GLY A 337 27.12 -15.65 -14.76
C GLY A 337 27.98 -15.79 -16.03
N GLN A 338 27.38 -16.03 -17.20
CA GLN A 338 28.03 -15.96 -18.50
C GLN A 338 27.84 -14.59 -19.19
N GLY A 339 27.16 -13.65 -18.54
CA GLY A 339 26.87 -12.33 -19.07
C GLY A 339 25.72 -12.29 -20.07
N GLU A 340 24.93 -13.36 -20.17
CA GLU A 340 23.81 -13.46 -21.09
C GLU A 340 22.49 -13.09 -20.39
N ILE A 341 21.65 -12.30 -21.05
CA ILE A 341 20.28 -12.05 -20.60
C ILE A 341 19.49 -13.34 -20.75
N THR A 342 19.12 -13.95 -19.64
CA THR A 342 18.38 -15.22 -19.64
C THR A 342 16.88 -15.01 -19.58
N ASP A 343 16.45 -13.92 -18.94
CA ASP A 343 15.02 -13.65 -18.74
C ASP A 343 14.73 -12.18 -18.44
N ARG A 344 13.46 -11.77 -18.56
CA ARG A 344 13.00 -10.40 -18.33
C ARG A 344 11.59 -10.36 -17.78
N TYR A 345 11.35 -9.45 -16.85
CA TYR A 345 10.02 -9.05 -16.39
C TYR A 345 9.76 -7.60 -16.76
N ASP A 346 8.61 -7.29 -17.31
CA ASP A 346 8.14 -5.95 -17.62
C ASP A 346 7.06 -5.55 -16.62
N LYS A 347 7.21 -4.40 -15.99
CA LYS A 347 6.30 -3.86 -14.99
C LYS A 347 4.86 -3.84 -15.50
N ILE A 348 3.96 -4.49 -14.77
CA ILE A 348 2.53 -4.64 -15.13
C ILE A 348 1.71 -3.44 -14.66
N HIS A 349 1.93 -3.02 -13.39
CA HIS A 349 1.21 -1.90 -12.79
C HIS A 349 2.07 -0.63 -12.82
N LEU A 350 1.82 0.19 -13.83
CA LEU A 350 2.50 1.48 -14.00
C LEU A 350 1.96 2.53 -13.04
N VAL A 351 2.80 3.48 -12.66
CA VAL A 351 2.43 4.63 -11.83
C VAL A 351 1.64 5.64 -12.64
N PRO A 352 0.34 5.86 -12.36
CA PRO A 352 -0.43 6.90 -13.03
C PRO A 352 0.19 8.28 -12.83
N PHE A 353 0.30 9.08 -13.88
CA PHE A 353 0.95 10.41 -13.89
C PHE A 353 2.44 10.41 -13.49
N GLY A 354 3.08 9.26 -13.46
CA GLY A 354 4.53 9.10 -13.28
C GLY A 354 5.15 8.39 -14.48
N GLU A 355 4.59 7.27 -14.86
CA GLU A 355 5.08 6.44 -15.96
C GLU A 355 4.18 6.50 -17.21
N TYR A 356 2.92 6.93 -17.06
CA TYR A 356 1.99 7.14 -18.17
C TYR A 356 0.89 8.13 -17.79
N VAL A 357 0.21 8.70 -18.78
CA VAL A 357 -0.98 9.54 -18.61
C VAL A 357 -2.23 8.66 -18.72
N PRO A 358 -2.99 8.44 -17.63
CA PRO A 358 -4.23 7.67 -17.70
C PRO A 358 -5.29 8.42 -18.51
N PHE A 359 -6.20 7.66 -19.16
CA PHE A 359 -7.32 8.22 -19.94
C PHE A 359 -6.88 9.27 -20.98
N LYS A 360 -5.76 9.01 -21.71
CA LYS A 360 -5.20 9.94 -22.70
C LYS A 360 -6.23 10.57 -23.63
N THR A 361 -7.21 9.81 -24.08
CA THR A 361 -8.30 10.30 -24.96
C THR A 361 -9.17 11.39 -24.32
N VAL A 362 -9.30 11.42 -23.00
CA VAL A 362 -10.07 12.42 -22.26
C VAL A 362 -9.16 13.53 -21.75
N LEU A 363 -7.96 13.18 -21.33
CA LEU A 363 -6.98 14.06 -20.70
C LEU A 363 -5.89 14.52 -21.67
N PHE A 364 -6.16 14.47 -22.98
CA PHE A 364 -5.20 14.84 -24.04
C PHE A 364 -4.57 16.23 -23.83
N PHE A 365 -5.31 17.16 -23.23
CA PHE A 365 -4.81 18.51 -22.95
C PHE A 365 -3.74 18.57 -21.83
N LEU A 366 -3.60 17.50 -21.02
CA LEU A 366 -2.56 17.38 -20.00
C LEU A 366 -1.26 16.78 -20.57
N GLU A 367 -1.30 16.17 -21.72
CA GLU A 367 -0.16 15.46 -22.33
C GLU A 367 1.07 16.37 -22.51
N PRO A 368 0.97 17.60 -23.07
CA PRO A 368 2.13 18.49 -23.19
C PRO A 368 2.72 18.87 -21.82
N TYR A 369 1.86 19.02 -20.81
CA TYR A 369 2.29 19.33 -19.45
C TYR A 369 2.95 18.13 -18.79
N ALA A 370 2.42 16.94 -19.00
CA ALA A 370 2.99 15.69 -18.50
C ALA A 370 4.41 15.48 -19.04
N TYR A 371 4.63 15.63 -20.34
CA TYR A 371 5.96 15.53 -20.95
C TYR A 371 6.94 16.59 -20.42
N SER A 372 6.45 17.81 -20.15
CA SER A 372 7.29 18.88 -19.58
C SER A 372 7.74 18.56 -18.15
N LEU A 373 7.04 17.68 -17.46
CA LEU A 373 7.38 17.17 -16.12
C LEU A 373 8.21 15.88 -16.16
N GLY A 374 8.61 15.41 -17.36
CA GLY A 374 9.36 14.17 -17.52
C GLY A 374 8.54 12.91 -17.28
N ILE A 375 7.21 12.99 -17.35
CA ILE A 375 6.35 11.82 -17.27
C ILE A 375 6.57 10.99 -18.52
N GLY A 376 7.04 9.75 -18.33
CA GLY A 376 7.27 8.78 -19.39
C GLY A 376 5.97 8.29 -20.04
N ASP A 377 6.12 7.53 -21.09
CA ASP A 377 5.04 6.83 -21.77
C ASP A 377 5.36 5.33 -21.83
N PHE A 378 5.64 4.77 -20.66
CA PHE A 378 5.93 3.35 -20.55
C PHE A 378 4.72 2.51 -20.94
N SER A 379 4.99 1.38 -21.57
CA SER A 379 3.99 0.35 -21.86
C SER A 379 3.88 -0.61 -20.68
N ALA A 380 2.66 -1.04 -20.36
CA ALA A 380 2.44 -2.01 -19.29
C ALA A 380 2.80 -3.43 -19.76
N GLY A 381 3.54 -4.15 -18.93
CA GLY A 381 3.78 -5.58 -19.08
C GLY A 381 2.50 -6.39 -19.01
N LYS A 382 2.52 -7.61 -19.54
CA LYS A 382 1.35 -8.50 -19.60
C LYS A 382 1.59 -9.86 -18.96
N GLU A 383 2.86 -10.19 -18.74
CA GLU A 383 3.27 -11.54 -18.34
C GLU A 383 3.72 -11.57 -16.87
N PHE A 384 3.14 -12.48 -16.10
CA PHE A 384 3.57 -12.74 -14.72
C PHE A 384 4.80 -13.65 -14.75
N LYS A 385 5.98 -13.08 -14.73
CA LYS A 385 7.24 -13.79 -14.87
C LYS A 385 7.72 -14.37 -13.54
N VAL A 386 8.08 -15.66 -13.57
CA VAL A 386 8.84 -16.32 -12.51
C VAL A 386 10.22 -16.65 -13.08
N PHE A 387 11.23 -16.05 -12.52
CA PHE A 387 12.63 -16.32 -12.87
C PHE A 387 13.08 -17.66 -12.29
N GLU A 388 13.94 -18.37 -13.02
CA GLU A 388 14.62 -19.57 -12.56
C GLU A 388 16.13 -19.35 -12.65
N MET A 389 16.82 -19.49 -11.52
CA MET A 389 18.26 -19.35 -11.43
C MET A 389 18.87 -20.62 -10.85
N PRO A 390 19.93 -21.21 -11.46
CA PRO A 390 20.63 -22.35 -10.88
C PRO A 390 21.37 -21.92 -9.61
N LEU A 391 21.28 -22.73 -8.55
CA LEU A 391 22.00 -22.57 -7.30
C LEU A 391 23.05 -23.66 -7.19
N GLY A 392 24.21 -23.49 -7.73
CA GLY A 392 25.28 -24.47 -7.62
C GLY A 392 24.93 -25.90 -8.07
N PRO A 393 25.90 -26.84 -8.12
CA PRO A 393 25.68 -28.14 -8.75
C PRO A 393 24.70 -29.08 -8.06
N ASN A 394 24.45 -28.89 -6.76
CA ASN A 394 23.66 -29.83 -5.94
C ASN A 394 22.44 -29.19 -5.25
N LEU A 395 22.22 -27.88 -5.42
CA LEU A 395 21.18 -27.14 -4.69
C LEU A 395 19.91 -26.89 -5.54
N GLY A 396 19.90 -27.30 -6.82
CA GLY A 396 18.74 -27.14 -7.68
C GLY A 396 18.61 -25.73 -8.26
N LYS A 397 17.37 -25.22 -8.33
CA LYS A 397 17.07 -23.90 -8.87
C LYS A 397 16.30 -23.06 -7.86
N ALA A 398 16.66 -21.79 -7.71
CA ALA A 398 15.82 -20.79 -7.06
C ALA A 398 14.75 -20.31 -8.04
N ARG A 399 13.51 -20.17 -7.55
CA ARG A 399 12.39 -19.60 -8.31
C ARG A 399 11.91 -18.33 -7.60
N PHE A 400 12.00 -17.20 -8.27
CA PHE A 400 11.64 -15.93 -7.70
C PHE A 400 10.94 -15.02 -8.71
N SER A 401 10.30 -13.98 -8.23
CA SER A 401 9.72 -12.92 -9.05
C SER A 401 10.07 -11.56 -8.49
N VAL A 402 9.72 -10.53 -9.25
CA VAL A 402 10.03 -9.13 -8.93
C VAL A 402 8.74 -8.33 -8.87
N LEU A 403 8.65 -7.46 -7.89
CA LEU A 403 7.69 -6.38 -7.82
C LEU A 403 8.46 -5.08 -8.06
N VAL A 404 8.11 -4.32 -9.09
CA VAL A 404 8.85 -3.10 -9.44
C VAL A 404 8.18 -1.90 -8.81
N CYS A 405 8.83 -1.33 -7.77
CA CYS A 405 8.43 -0.09 -7.10
C CYS A 405 6.94 -0.11 -6.67
N PHE A 406 6.08 0.65 -7.33
CA PHE A 406 4.64 0.77 -7.04
C PHE A 406 3.88 -0.57 -6.99
N GLU A 407 4.43 -1.64 -7.56
CA GLU A 407 3.79 -2.96 -7.59
C GLU A 407 3.71 -3.64 -6.23
N ASP A 408 4.56 -3.27 -5.28
CA ASP A 408 4.59 -3.82 -3.92
C ASP A 408 3.28 -3.59 -3.14
N ILE A 409 2.55 -2.52 -3.48
CA ILE A 409 1.28 -2.19 -2.83
C ILE A 409 0.08 -3.03 -3.32
N PHE A 410 0.27 -3.89 -4.34
CA PHE A 410 -0.79 -4.73 -4.91
C PHE A 410 -0.64 -6.19 -4.44
N PRO A 411 -1.36 -6.62 -3.38
CA PRO A 411 -1.23 -7.98 -2.85
C PRO A 411 -1.61 -9.05 -3.87
N GLU A 412 -2.46 -8.71 -4.85
CA GLU A 412 -2.87 -9.63 -5.92
C GLU A 412 -1.69 -10.02 -6.83
N LEU A 413 -0.75 -9.09 -7.11
CA LEU A 413 0.47 -9.41 -7.87
C LEU A 413 1.31 -10.45 -7.13
N ALA A 414 1.61 -10.22 -5.86
CA ALA A 414 2.36 -11.15 -5.02
C ALA A 414 1.70 -12.54 -4.98
N ARG A 415 0.36 -12.58 -4.88
CA ARG A 415 -0.42 -13.81 -4.92
C ARG A 415 -0.27 -14.54 -6.26
N GLN A 416 -0.37 -13.81 -7.38
CA GLN A 416 -0.24 -14.37 -8.72
C GLN A 416 1.15 -14.99 -8.96
N PHE A 417 2.21 -14.32 -8.55
CA PHE A 417 3.58 -14.84 -8.66
C PHE A 417 3.77 -16.09 -7.79
N THR A 418 3.29 -16.05 -6.54
CA THR A 418 3.40 -17.21 -5.64
C THR A 418 2.63 -18.42 -6.18
N GLN A 419 1.43 -18.22 -6.74
CA GLN A 419 0.66 -19.30 -7.38
C GLN A 419 1.36 -19.91 -8.60
N ARG A 420 2.16 -19.15 -9.29
CA ARG A 420 3.00 -19.62 -10.41
C ARG A 420 4.31 -20.26 -9.96
N GLY A 421 4.54 -20.32 -8.64
CA GLY A 421 5.63 -21.02 -8.00
C GLY A 421 6.85 -20.18 -7.66
N ALA A 422 6.70 -18.85 -7.58
CA ALA A 422 7.74 -18.03 -6.97
C ALA A 422 7.87 -18.37 -5.47
N GLN A 423 9.09 -18.64 -5.04
CA GLN A 423 9.46 -18.99 -3.66
C GLN A 423 9.86 -17.73 -2.87
N CYS A 424 10.35 -16.72 -3.60
CA CYS A 424 10.75 -15.42 -3.08
C CYS A 424 10.26 -14.31 -4.02
N LEU A 425 10.01 -13.13 -3.47
CA LEU A 425 9.70 -11.91 -4.21
C LEU A 425 10.73 -10.86 -3.85
N PHE A 426 11.35 -10.26 -4.85
CA PHE A 426 12.20 -9.09 -4.67
C PHE A 426 11.38 -7.83 -4.89
N ASP A 427 11.39 -6.93 -3.92
CA ASP A 427 10.91 -5.57 -4.09
C ASP A 427 12.04 -4.74 -4.71
N HIS A 428 11.80 -4.29 -5.92
CA HIS A 428 12.80 -3.68 -6.80
C HIS A 428 12.55 -2.18 -6.87
N GLN A 429 13.03 -1.47 -5.84
CA GLN A 429 12.88 -0.01 -5.71
C GLN A 429 14.20 0.75 -5.90
#